data_15f01dcea52870499c10cd9b2826980d
#
_entry.id   15f01dcea52870499c10cd9b2826980d
#
_cell.length_a   1.000
_cell.length_b   1.000
_cell.length_c   1.000
_cell.angle_alpha   90.00
_cell.angle_beta   90.00
_cell.angle_gamma   90.00
#
_symmetry.space_group_name_H-M   'P 1'
#
loop_
_entity.id
_entity.type
_entity.pdbx_description
1 polymer ?
#
loop_
_entity_poly.entity_id
_entity_poly.type
_entity_poly.pdbx_seq_one_letter_code
_entity_poly.pdbx_strand_id
1 'polypeptide(L)'
;LHVGPQSAGASPGPACYGQGGTQVTVTDANVVLGRLQPAFALGGSLQLDVAAANAAMARLGKALGLSVQETAEGVLALANEHMTQALRVISIQKGHDPADFALMSFGGAGGLHVCALADNLGMRRAIVPQRAGVLSAEGLVYAPRKRELLQALADNASEAQLLALRQQLEEQGSQELQAEGVDAQDLQFQTFVEMCYRGQSSVLQVIWRDDPAERESAFHAAHEQRFGHRLGLPVQQVNLRVQVLANSHTPDSPALTAEAGKPSGHAQLPGIDTHVAL
;
A
#
# COMPACT_ATOMS: atom_id res chain seq x y z
N LEU A 1 -9.15 9.13 -23.74
CA LEU A 1 -8.14 8.38 -22.99
C LEU A 1 -8.75 7.75 -21.77
N HIS A 2 -8.42 6.48 -21.54
CA HIS A 2 -8.88 5.71 -20.38
C HIS A 2 -7.70 4.91 -19.83
N VAL A 3 -7.50 4.91 -18.51
CA VAL A 3 -6.46 4.14 -17.83
C VAL A 3 -7.13 3.03 -17.02
N GLY A 4 -6.76 1.78 -17.36
CA GLY A 4 -7.34 0.61 -16.68
C GLY A 4 -8.84 0.39 -16.96
N PRO A 5 -9.47 -0.56 -16.24
CA PRO A 5 -8.88 -1.46 -15.23
C PRO A 5 -8.02 -2.58 -15.84
N GLN A 6 -8.03 -2.77 -17.18
CA GLN A 6 -7.24 -3.81 -17.84
C GLN A 6 -5.74 -3.47 -17.78
N SER A 7 -4.92 -4.48 -17.48
CA SER A 7 -3.47 -4.40 -17.57
C SER A 7 -2.99 -5.09 -18.84
N ALA A 8 -1.95 -4.53 -19.48
CA ALA A 8 -1.28 -5.21 -20.58
C ALA A 8 -0.50 -6.46 -20.11
N GLY A 9 -0.31 -6.61 -18.79
CA GLY A 9 0.46 -7.68 -18.20
C GLY A 9 1.94 -7.66 -18.61
N ALA A 10 2.59 -8.81 -18.49
CA ALA A 10 3.95 -9.01 -18.96
C ALA A 10 3.99 -9.56 -20.38
N SER A 11 2.95 -10.26 -20.82
CA SER A 11 2.81 -10.83 -22.17
C SER A 11 1.37 -10.61 -22.67
N PRO A 12 1.15 -9.94 -23.81
CA PRO A 12 2.17 -9.33 -24.67
C PRO A 12 2.86 -8.11 -24.05
N GLY A 13 2.31 -7.51 -22.99
CA GLY A 13 2.88 -6.42 -22.23
C GLY A 13 2.93 -5.07 -22.97
N PRO A 14 3.71 -4.13 -22.45
CA PRO A 14 4.02 -2.85 -23.10
C PRO A 14 4.65 -3.06 -24.49
N ALA A 15 4.42 -2.12 -25.41
CA ALA A 15 5.02 -2.17 -26.74
C ALA A 15 6.56 -2.20 -26.66
N CYS A 16 7.14 -1.48 -25.72
CA CYS A 16 8.59 -1.44 -25.51
C CYS A 16 9.20 -2.77 -25.03
N TYR A 17 8.39 -3.77 -24.64
CA TYR A 17 8.93 -5.09 -24.28
C TYR A 17 9.26 -5.95 -25.50
N GLY A 18 8.81 -5.57 -26.70
CA GLY A 18 9.08 -6.32 -27.93
C GLY A 18 8.41 -7.69 -28.00
N GLN A 19 7.42 -7.97 -27.16
CA GLN A 19 6.72 -9.26 -27.05
C GLN A 19 5.35 -9.28 -27.77
N GLY A 20 5.16 -8.38 -28.72
CA GLY A 20 3.92 -8.29 -29.50
C GLY A 20 2.86 -7.31 -28.95
N GLY A 21 3.15 -6.61 -27.86
CA GLY A 21 2.31 -5.52 -27.37
C GLY A 21 2.23 -4.38 -28.39
N THR A 22 1.02 -3.88 -28.63
CA THR A 22 0.79 -2.80 -29.59
C THR A 22 0.06 -1.61 -29.00
N GLN A 23 -0.58 -1.80 -27.86
CA GLN A 23 -1.30 -0.72 -27.17
C GLN A 23 -0.36 0.13 -26.34
N VAL A 24 -0.71 1.40 -26.19
CA VAL A 24 0.02 2.35 -25.36
C VAL A 24 -0.13 1.98 -23.89
N THR A 25 0.99 1.99 -23.15
CA THR A 25 1.01 1.80 -21.72
C THR A 25 1.74 2.94 -21.02
N VAL A 26 1.58 3.04 -19.69
CA VAL A 26 2.33 3.97 -18.83
C VAL A 26 3.85 3.69 -18.92
N THR A 27 4.24 2.42 -19.09
CA THR A 27 5.65 2.05 -19.30
C THR A 27 6.20 2.63 -20.59
N ASP A 28 5.46 2.53 -21.70
CA ASP A 28 5.86 3.12 -22.98
C ASP A 28 6.01 4.63 -22.87
N ALA A 29 5.11 5.31 -22.14
CA ALA A 29 5.19 6.76 -21.91
C ALA A 29 6.47 7.12 -21.13
N ASN A 30 6.82 6.36 -20.10
CA ASN A 30 8.07 6.58 -19.35
C ASN A 30 9.33 6.34 -20.18
N VAL A 31 9.29 5.38 -21.13
CA VAL A 31 10.38 5.14 -22.08
C VAL A 31 10.53 6.30 -23.06
N VAL A 32 9.42 6.75 -23.67
CA VAL A 32 9.41 7.86 -24.63
C VAL A 32 9.92 9.16 -23.99
N LEU A 33 9.55 9.42 -22.73
CA LEU A 33 9.99 10.60 -21.99
C LEU A 33 11.38 10.43 -21.35
N GLY A 34 12.08 9.33 -21.59
CA GLY A 34 13.45 9.09 -21.08
C GLY A 34 13.53 8.87 -19.56
N ARG A 35 12.40 8.66 -18.88
CA ARG A 35 12.36 8.35 -17.44
C ARG A 35 12.79 6.92 -17.14
N LEU A 36 12.53 5.99 -18.07
CA LEU A 36 13.09 4.65 -18.09
C LEU A 36 14.19 4.60 -19.15
N GLN A 37 15.41 4.32 -18.70
CA GLN A 37 16.59 4.30 -19.56
C GLN A 37 16.72 2.92 -20.22
N PRO A 38 16.77 2.84 -21.57
CA PRO A 38 16.87 1.57 -22.29
C PRO A 38 18.19 0.81 -22.02
N ALA A 39 19.23 1.54 -21.59
CA ALA A 39 20.52 0.95 -21.26
C ALA A 39 20.46 0.01 -20.03
N PHE A 40 19.41 0.14 -19.19
CA PHE A 40 19.24 -0.72 -18.02
C PHE A 40 18.19 -1.79 -18.35
N ALA A 41 18.64 -3.01 -18.54
CA ALA A 41 17.75 -4.14 -18.75
C ALA A 41 16.85 -4.36 -17.51
N LEU A 42 15.53 -4.34 -17.69
CA LEU A 42 14.59 -4.66 -16.63
C LEU A 42 14.73 -6.15 -16.25
N GLY A 43 14.89 -6.42 -14.97
CA GLY A 43 15.08 -7.80 -14.47
C GLY A 43 16.36 -8.47 -14.99
N GLY A 44 17.34 -7.69 -15.48
CA GLY A 44 18.64 -8.17 -15.92
C GLY A 44 18.71 -8.70 -17.38
N SER A 45 17.57 -8.91 -18.06
CA SER A 45 17.55 -9.50 -19.41
C SER A 45 16.64 -8.78 -20.41
N LEU A 46 15.62 -8.05 -19.97
CA LEU A 46 14.67 -7.40 -20.86
C LEU A 46 15.19 -6.04 -21.32
N GLN A 47 15.59 -5.94 -22.60
CA GLN A 47 15.94 -4.67 -23.23
C GLN A 47 14.69 -3.96 -23.74
N LEU A 48 14.62 -2.65 -23.53
CA LEU A 48 13.46 -1.84 -23.92
C LEU A 48 13.60 -1.38 -25.39
N ASP A 49 12.59 -1.67 -26.18
CA ASP A 49 12.47 -1.20 -27.58
C ASP A 49 11.82 0.20 -27.60
N VAL A 50 12.69 1.21 -27.67
CA VAL A 50 12.27 2.63 -27.75
C VAL A 50 11.50 2.93 -29.05
N ALA A 51 11.84 2.26 -30.15
CA ALA A 51 11.16 2.48 -31.42
C ALA A 51 9.72 1.96 -31.37
N ALA A 52 9.48 0.80 -30.77
CA ALA A 52 8.15 0.25 -30.56
C ALA A 52 7.29 1.16 -29.66
N ALA A 53 7.86 1.70 -28.56
CA ALA A 53 7.17 2.66 -27.68
C ALA A 53 6.77 3.93 -28.46
N ASN A 54 7.70 4.53 -29.21
CA ASN A 54 7.42 5.70 -30.03
C ASN A 54 6.35 5.43 -31.09
N ALA A 55 6.40 4.28 -31.75
CA ALA A 55 5.40 3.91 -32.75
C ALA A 55 3.99 3.73 -32.13
N ALA A 56 3.91 3.18 -30.92
CA ALA A 56 2.65 3.06 -30.19
C ALA A 56 2.09 4.45 -29.82
N MET A 57 2.92 5.33 -29.24
CA MET A 57 2.55 6.71 -28.91
C MET A 57 2.16 7.51 -30.16
N ALA A 58 2.87 7.38 -31.28
CA ALA A 58 2.55 8.06 -32.52
C ALA A 58 1.16 7.69 -33.05
N ARG A 59 0.76 6.41 -32.96
CA ARG A 59 -0.59 5.97 -33.38
C ARG A 59 -1.68 6.64 -32.54
N LEU A 60 -1.50 6.68 -31.22
CA LEU A 60 -2.44 7.34 -30.31
C LEU A 60 -2.44 8.86 -30.52
N GLY A 61 -1.27 9.48 -30.64
CA GLY A 61 -1.11 10.91 -30.85
C GLY A 61 -1.79 11.37 -32.16
N LYS A 62 -1.65 10.59 -33.23
CA LYS A 62 -2.34 10.86 -34.51
C LYS A 62 -3.86 10.89 -34.33
N ALA A 63 -4.43 9.99 -33.55
CA ALA A 63 -5.87 9.98 -33.28
C ALA A 63 -6.35 11.17 -32.42
N LEU A 64 -5.45 11.75 -31.64
CA LEU A 64 -5.75 12.89 -30.72
C LEU A 64 -5.31 14.25 -31.30
N GLY A 65 -4.56 14.27 -32.39
CA GLY A 65 -3.97 15.50 -32.93
C GLY A 65 -2.79 16.02 -32.11
N LEU A 66 -2.08 15.14 -31.42
CA LEU A 66 -0.96 15.45 -30.54
C LEU A 66 0.37 14.86 -31.06
N SER A 67 1.47 15.48 -30.72
CA SER A 67 2.81 14.91 -30.93
C SER A 67 3.03 13.67 -30.05
N VAL A 68 4.08 12.92 -30.33
CA VAL A 68 4.48 11.73 -29.53
C VAL A 68 4.76 12.13 -28.09
N GLN A 69 5.46 13.23 -27.89
CA GLN A 69 5.83 13.71 -26.57
C GLN A 69 4.60 14.18 -25.77
N GLU A 70 3.76 15.03 -26.36
CA GLU A 70 2.50 15.49 -25.72
C GLU A 70 1.59 14.32 -25.37
N THR A 71 1.56 13.29 -26.22
CA THR A 71 0.78 12.08 -25.95
C THR A 71 1.33 11.33 -24.74
N ALA A 72 2.64 11.16 -24.65
CA ALA A 72 3.29 10.49 -23.52
C ALA A 72 3.11 11.27 -22.20
N GLU A 73 3.25 12.59 -22.24
CA GLU A 73 2.98 13.46 -21.10
C GLU A 73 1.52 13.37 -20.64
N GLY A 74 0.57 13.38 -21.58
CA GLY A 74 -0.86 13.21 -21.31
C GLY A 74 -1.20 11.85 -20.66
N VAL A 75 -0.55 10.77 -21.12
CA VAL A 75 -0.72 9.43 -20.52
C VAL A 75 -0.24 9.42 -19.07
N LEU A 76 0.92 10.03 -18.79
CA LEU A 76 1.44 10.09 -17.42
C LEU A 76 0.61 11.02 -16.53
N ALA A 77 0.16 12.16 -17.05
CA ALA A 77 -0.71 13.08 -16.32
C ALA A 77 -2.00 12.39 -15.87
N LEU A 78 -2.64 11.65 -16.79
CA LEU A 78 -3.86 10.90 -16.49
C LEU A 78 -3.61 9.78 -15.47
N ALA A 79 -2.53 9.04 -15.60
CA ALA A 79 -2.16 8.00 -14.64
C ALA A 79 -1.89 8.59 -13.24
N ASN A 80 -1.16 9.70 -13.16
CA ASN A 80 -0.89 10.40 -11.90
C ASN A 80 -2.18 10.93 -11.27
N GLU A 81 -3.12 11.47 -12.05
CA GLU A 81 -4.40 11.93 -11.52
C GLU A 81 -5.21 10.79 -10.90
N HIS A 82 -5.27 9.63 -11.55
CA HIS A 82 -5.93 8.45 -10.98
C HIS A 82 -5.30 8.01 -9.65
N MET A 83 -3.97 7.99 -9.58
CA MET A 83 -3.26 7.67 -8.33
C MET A 83 -3.48 8.74 -7.26
N THR A 84 -3.48 10.03 -7.63
CA THR A 84 -3.77 11.15 -6.73
C THR A 84 -5.17 11.02 -6.14
N GLN A 85 -6.17 10.67 -6.95
CA GLN A 85 -7.55 10.45 -6.48
C GLN A 85 -7.63 9.29 -5.48
N ALA A 86 -6.93 8.18 -5.74
CA ALA A 86 -6.88 7.06 -4.80
C ALA A 86 -6.24 7.46 -3.46
N LEU A 87 -5.19 8.27 -3.49
CA LEU A 87 -4.57 8.80 -2.27
C LEU A 87 -5.49 9.76 -1.51
N ARG A 88 -6.29 10.59 -2.20
CA ARG A 88 -7.30 11.46 -1.57
C ARG A 88 -8.38 10.67 -0.83
N VAL A 89 -8.76 9.50 -1.35
CA VAL A 89 -9.74 8.61 -0.68
C VAL A 89 -9.25 8.14 0.68
N ILE A 90 -7.97 7.80 0.80
CA ILE A 90 -7.40 7.30 2.06
C ILE A 90 -6.89 8.41 2.98
N SER A 91 -6.85 9.64 2.55
CA SER A 91 -6.42 10.81 3.33
C SER A 91 -7.56 11.81 3.53
N ILE A 92 -7.83 12.66 2.57
CA ILE A 92 -8.80 13.77 2.69
C ILE A 92 -10.19 13.27 3.09
N GLN A 93 -10.68 12.19 2.46
CA GLN A 93 -11.98 11.64 2.79
C GLN A 93 -12.05 11.00 4.19
N LYS A 94 -10.88 10.76 4.80
CA LYS A 94 -10.78 10.31 6.20
C LYS A 94 -10.42 11.43 7.17
N GLY A 95 -10.40 12.68 6.70
CA GLY A 95 -10.12 13.86 7.55
C GLY A 95 -8.64 14.14 7.77
N HIS A 96 -7.75 13.56 6.96
CA HIS A 96 -6.31 13.81 7.04
C HIS A 96 -5.88 14.77 5.93
N ASP A 97 -5.13 15.83 6.27
CA ASP A 97 -4.52 16.71 5.27
C ASP A 97 -3.22 16.07 4.75
N PRO A 98 -3.12 15.76 3.45
CA PRO A 98 -1.88 15.21 2.87
C PRO A 98 -0.64 16.06 3.12
N ALA A 99 -0.77 17.37 3.25
CA ALA A 99 0.35 18.28 3.48
C ALA A 99 1.11 18.00 4.80
N ASP A 100 0.45 17.38 5.78
CA ASP A 100 1.05 17.01 7.06
C ASP A 100 1.90 15.72 7.00
N PHE A 101 1.85 15.01 5.86
CA PHE A 101 2.49 13.71 5.69
C PHE A 101 3.67 13.77 4.71
N ALA A 102 4.44 12.71 4.67
CA ALA A 102 5.40 12.43 3.62
C ALA A 102 4.90 11.27 2.75
N LEU A 103 5.06 11.38 1.44
CA LEU A 103 4.70 10.31 0.52
C LEU A 103 5.88 9.32 0.40
N MET A 104 5.66 8.08 0.78
CA MET A 104 6.66 7.02 0.60
C MET A 104 6.33 6.20 -0.64
N SER A 105 7.33 6.00 -1.50
CA SER A 105 7.24 5.12 -2.66
C SER A 105 8.09 3.89 -2.47
N PHE A 106 7.52 2.74 -2.81
CA PHE A 106 8.24 1.47 -2.85
C PHE A 106 7.70 0.58 -3.98
N GLY A 107 8.43 -0.53 -4.28
CA GLY A 107 8.17 -1.37 -5.44
C GLY A 107 8.93 -0.88 -6.67
N GLY A 108 8.62 -1.45 -7.84
CA GLY A 108 9.39 -1.21 -9.06
C GLY A 108 9.16 0.16 -9.70
N ALA A 109 7.89 0.56 -9.92
CA ALA A 109 7.56 1.74 -10.74
C ALA A 109 7.18 2.99 -9.93
N GLY A 110 6.91 2.86 -8.63
CA GLY A 110 6.39 3.95 -7.80
C GLY A 110 7.27 5.20 -7.79
N GLY A 111 8.61 5.01 -7.80
CA GLY A 111 9.57 6.10 -7.84
C GLY A 111 9.44 7.03 -9.05
N LEU A 112 8.92 6.52 -10.19
CA LEU A 112 8.71 7.32 -11.40
C LEU A 112 7.59 8.35 -11.26
N HIS A 113 6.70 8.18 -10.28
CA HIS A 113 5.51 8.98 -10.09
C HIS A 113 5.52 9.80 -8.79
N VAL A 114 6.32 9.40 -7.81
CA VAL A 114 6.24 9.90 -6.42
C VAL A 114 6.32 11.42 -6.31
N CYS A 115 7.21 12.08 -7.07
CA CYS A 115 7.35 13.53 -7.04
C CYS A 115 6.08 14.22 -7.57
N ALA A 116 5.59 13.79 -8.73
CA ALA A 116 4.38 14.37 -9.32
C ALA A 116 3.13 14.15 -8.42
N LEU A 117 3.05 13.01 -7.73
CA LEU A 117 1.97 12.75 -6.78
C LEU A 117 2.10 13.64 -5.53
N ALA A 118 3.31 13.83 -5.02
CA ALA A 118 3.56 14.73 -3.90
C ALA A 118 3.17 16.17 -4.24
N ASP A 119 3.55 16.66 -5.44
CA ASP A 119 3.18 17.98 -5.93
C ASP A 119 1.66 18.13 -6.04
N ASN A 120 0.96 17.16 -6.65
CA ASN A 120 -0.50 17.17 -6.81
C ASN A 120 -1.26 17.17 -5.47
N LEU A 121 -0.66 16.65 -4.41
CA LEU A 121 -1.23 16.57 -3.07
C LEU A 121 -0.73 17.67 -2.12
N GLY A 122 0.16 18.55 -2.58
CA GLY A 122 0.77 19.60 -1.75
C GLY A 122 1.71 19.06 -0.67
N MET A 123 2.19 17.83 -0.83
CA MET A 123 3.11 17.20 0.11
C MET A 123 4.52 17.76 -0.07
N ARG A 124 5.19 18.09 1.02
CA ARG A 124 6.53 18.71 0.99
C ARG A 124 7.67 17.70 0.89
N ARG A 125 7.40 16.42 1.13
CA ARG A 125 8.43 15.37 1.20
C ARG A 125 7.96 14.12 0.48
N ALA A 126 8.83 13.61 -0.37
CA ALA A 126 8.73 12.28 -0.96
C ALA A 126 9.92 11.44 -0.48
N ILE A 127 9.68 10.19 -0.12
CA ILE A 127 10.67 9.27 0.43
C ILE A 127 10.73 8.04 -0.46
N VAL A 128 11.92 7.70 -0.94
CA VAL A 128 12.20 6.44 -1.62
C VAL A 128 13.24 5.70 -0.77
N PRO A 129 12.87 4.62 -0.06
CA PRO A 129 13.81 3.84 0.74
C PRO A 129 14.91 3.21 -0.13
N GLN A 130 16.09 3.02 0.43
CA GLN A 130 17.22 2.39 -0.29
C GLN A 130 16.88 1.02 -0.88
N ARG A 131 16.02 0.26 -0.19
CA ARG A 131 15.54 -1.06 -0.64
C ARG A 131 14.13 -1.01 -1.21
N ALA A 132 13.73 0.13 -1.77
CA ALA A 132 12.35 0.33 -2.27
C ALA A 132 11.85 -0.82 -3.17
N GLY A 133 12.71 -1.36 -4.04
CA GLY A 133 12.35 -2.44 -4.94
C GLY A 133 12.00 -3.78 -4.27
N VAL A 134 12.48 -4.01 -3.06
CA VAL A 134 12.29 -5.26 -2.29
C VAL A 134 11.65 -5.02 -0.92
N LEU A 135 11.18 -3.80 -0.65
CA LEU A 135 10.66 -3.41 0.66
C LEU A 135 9.50 -4.30 1.13
N SER A 136 8.63 -4.73 0.22
CA SER A 136 7.54 -5.66 0.55
C SER A 136 8.06 -7.04 0.99
N ALA A 137 9.09 -7.56 0.32
CA ALA A 137 9.72 -8.82 0.71
C ALA A 137 10.45 -8.66 2.06
N GLU A 138 11.15 -7.54 2.25
CA GLU A 138 11.78 -7.19 3.53
C GLU A 138 10.73 -7.10 4.65
N GLY A 139 9.59 -6.47 4.38
CA GLY A 139 8.47 -6.39 5.32
C GLY A 139 7.94 -7.77 5.73
N LEU A 140 7.93 -8.76 4.83
CA LEU A 140 7.55 -10.13 5.17
C LEU A 140 8.55 -10.81 6.11
N VAL A 141 9.84 -10.49 5.98
CA VAL A 141 10.89 -11.03 6.88
C VAL A 141 10.74 -10.47 8.30
N TYR A 142 10.35 -9.19 8.41
CA TYR A 142 10.17 -8.52 9.70
C TYR A 142 8.76 -8.65 10.27
N ALA A 143 7.78 -9.09 9.47
CA ALA A 143 6.42 -9.23 9.95
C ALA A 143 6.34 -10.27 11.08
N PRO A 144 5.72 -9.94 12.22
CA PRO A 144 5.49 -10.92 13.26
C PRO A 144 4.59 -12.04 12.74
N ARG A 145 4.86 -13.27 13.13
CA ARG A 145 3.89 -14.35 12.91
C ARG A 145 2.64 -14.03 13.72
N LYS A 146 1.49 -14.08 13.08
CA LYS A 146 0.24 -13.68 13.70
C LYS A 146 -0.87 -14.70 13.38
N ARG A 147 -1.70 -14.97 14.38
CA ARG A 147 -3.01 -15.58 14.21
C ARG A 147 -4.09 -14.58 14.58
N GLU A 148 -5.08 -14.49 13.74
CA GLU A 148 -6.23 -13.63 13.97
C GLU A 148 -7.48 -14.48 13.92
N LEU A 149 -8.15 -14.58 15.06
CA LEU A 149 -9.33 -15.38 15.28
C LEU A 149 -10.51 -14.45 15.51
N LEU A 150 -11.58 -14.66 14.77
CA LEU A 150 -12.80 -13.86 14.84
C LEU A 150 -13.99 -14.79 15.12
N GLN A 151 -14.76 -14.47 16.14
CA GLN A 151 -15.97 -15.21 16.49
C GLN A 151 -17.15 -14.27 16.67
N ALA A 152 -18.24 -14.56 15.98
CA ALA A 152 -19.50 -13.86 16.17
C ALA A 152 -20.08 -14.13 17.55
N LEU A 153 -20.66 -13.12 18.17
CA LEU A 153 -21.25 -13.17 19.49
C LEU A 153 -22.78 -13.34 19.39
N ALA A 154 -23.35 -14.07 20.32
CA ALA A 154 -24.80 -14.08 20.50
C ALA A 154 -25.27 -12.72 21.06
N ASP A 155 -26.46 -12.26 20.65
CA ASP A 155 -27.01 -10.95 21.03
C ASP A 155 -27.08 -10.71 22.54
N ASN A 156 -27.12 -11.77 23.34
CA ASN A 156 -27.25 -11.75 24.79
C ASN A 156 -26.11 -12.50 25.50
N ALA A 157 -24.94 -12.56 24.89
CA ALA A 157 -23.78 -13.20 25.49
C ALA A 157 -23.44 -12.54 26.84
N SER A 158 -23.34 -13.35 27.87
CA SER A 158 -22.93 -12.88 29.21
C SER A 158 -21.43 -12.59 29.25
N GLU A 159 -20.99 -11.75 30.20
CA GLU A 159 -19.55 -11.49 30.41
C GLU A 159 -18.75 -12.75 30.65
N ALA A 160 -19.29 -13.71 31.40
CA ALA A 160 -18.65 -15.00 31.61
C ALA A 160 -18.46 -15.80 30.32
N GLN A 161 -19.42 -15.75 29.39
CA GLN A 161 -19.28 -16.37 28.08
C GLN A 161 -18.25 -15.67 27.21
N LEU A 162 -18.19 -14.33 27.27
CA LEU A 162 -17.18 -13.55 26.55
C LEU A 162 -15.76 -13.85 27.03
N LEU A 163 -15.57 -13.93 28.35
CA LEU A 163 -14.29 -14.29 28.93
C LEU A 163 -13.85 -15.71 28.59
N ALA A 164 -14.79 -16.67 28.65
CA ALA A 164 -14.50 -18.06 28.25
C ALA A 164 -14.15 -18.16 26.76
N LEU A 165 -14.88 -17.46 25.89
CA LEU A 165 -14.60 -17.42 24.47
C LEU A 165 -13.24 -16.77 24.17
N ARG A 166 -12.91 -15.67 24.84
CA ARG A 166 -11.60 -15.03 24.75
C ARG A 166 -10.49 -16.02 25.06
N GLN A 167 -10.57 -16.69 26.19
CA GLN A 167 -9.57 -17.70 26.60
C GLN A 167 -9.45 -18.84 25.58
N GLN A 168 -10.56 -19.33 25.08
CA GLN A 168 -10.58 -20.37 24.05
C GLN A 168 -9.84 -19.92 22.77
N LEU A 169 -10.11 -18.69 22.30
CA LEU A 169 -9.46 -18.16 21.10
C LEU A 169 -7.99 -17.88 21.33
N GLU A 170 -7.60 -17.35 22.51
CA GLU A 170 -6.19 -17.16 22.89
C GLU A 170 -5.44 -18.51 22.91
N GLU A 171 -6.04 -19.54 23.47
CA GLU A 171 -5.45 -20.89 23.51
C GLU A 171 -5.33 -21.49 22.11
N GLN A 172 -6.38 -21.39 21.28
CA GLN A 172 -6.35 -21.87 19.91
C GLN A 172 -5.23 -21.19 19.10
N GLY A 173 -5.14 -19.86 19.11
CA GLY A 173 -4.11 -19.15 18.39
C GLY A 173 -2.71 -19.45 18.90
N SER A 174 -2.58 -19.70 20.23
CA SER A 174 -1.31 -20.11 20.82
C SER A 174 -0.88 -21.48 20.32
N GLN A 175 -1.78 -22.47 20.32
CA GLN A 175 -1.50 -23.81 19.81
C GLN A 175 -1.09 -23.81 18.35
N GLU A 176 -1.77 -23.01 17.51
CA GLU A 176 -1.44 -22.88 16.10
C GLU A 176 -0.04 -22.30 15.88
N LEU A 177 0.36 -21.24 16.62
CA LEU A 177 1.71 -20.66 16.51
C LEU A 177 2.80 -21.57 17.10
N GLN A 178 2.51 -22.27 18.21
CA GLN A 178 3.44 -23.24 18.80
C GLN A 178 3.67 -24.43 17.86
N ALA A 179 2.65 -24.88 17.13
CA ALA A 179 2.81 -25.92 16.11
C ALA A 179 3.73 -25.50 14.96
N GLU A 180 3.91 -24.18 14.75
CA GLU A 180 4.85 -23.60 13.79
C GLU A 180 6.25 -23.32 14.42
N GLY A 181 6.48 -23.77 15.66
CA GLY A 181 7.76 -23.63 16.34
C GLY A 181 7.97 -22.30 17.06
N VAL A 182 6.90 -21.60 17.43
CA VAL A 182 6.98 -20.40 18.27
C VAL A 182 6.96 -20.83 19.75
N ASP A 183 7.88 -20.31 20.55
CA ASP A 183 7.88 -20.57 21.98
C ASP A 183 6.73 -19.83 22.69
N ALA A 184 6.10 -20.48 23.66
CA ALA A 184 4.96 -19.93 24.39
C ALA A 184 5.29 -18.59 25.09
N GLN A 185 6.52 -18.41 25.53
CA GLN A 185 6.99 -17.17 26.18
C GLN A 185 7.10 -15.98 25.22
N ASP A 186 7.15 -16.21 23.92
CA ASP A 186 7.24 -15.17 22.90
C ASP A 186 5.87 -14.71 22.37
N LEU A 187 4.80 -15.31 22.90
CA LEU A 187 3.45 -14.97 22.49
C LEU A 187 2.93 -13.71 23.19
N GLN A 188 2.32 -12.84 22.40
CA GLN A 188 1.59 -11.66 22.86
C GLN A 188 0.14 -11.73 22.40
N PHE A 189 -0.76 -11.23 23.23
CA PHE A 189 -2.20 -11.27 22.97
C PHE A 189 -2.76 -9.87 22.87
N GLN A 190 -3.59 -9.66 21.84
CA GLN A 190 -4.39 -8.45 21.71
C GLN A 190 -5.82 -8.87 21.42
N THR A 191 -6.73 -8.45 22.27
CA THR A 191 -8.15 -8.74 22.11
C THR A 191 -8.91 -7.47 21.80
N PHE A 192 -9.84 -7.58 20.87
CA PHE A 192 -10.75 -6.51 20.48
C PHE A 192 -12.19 -7.03 20.47
N VAL A 193 -13.11 -6.14 20.72
CA VAL A 193 -14.54 -6.37 20.52
C VAL A 193 -15.05 -5.44 19.42
N GLU A 194 -15.78 -6.00 18.48
CA GLU A 194 -16.45 -5.21 17.44
C GLU A 194 -17.86 -4.88 17.93
N MET A 195 -18.16 -3.58 17.98
CA MET A 195 -19.38 -3.05 18.58
C MET A 195 -20.10 -2.11 17.60
N CYS A 196 -21.42 -2.02 17.73
CA CYS A 196 -22.24 -1.07 17.01
C CYS A 196 -23.41 -0.59 17.89
N TYR A 197 -24.06 0.49 17.53
CA TYR A 197 -25.38 0.77 18.07
C TYR A 197 -26.40 -0.20 17.48
N ARG A 198 -27.35 -0.62 18.28
CA ARG A 198 -28.41 -1.55 17.83
C ARG A 198 -29.15 -0.96 16.62
N GLY A 199 -29.20 -1.76 15.56
CA GLY A 199 -29.80 -1.37 14.29
C GLY A 199 -28.81 -0.76 13.27
N GLN A 200 -27.56 -0.58 13.61
CA GLN A 200 -26.50 -0.24 12.65
C GLN A 200 -25.85 -1.49 12.07
N SER A 201 -25.44 -1.41 10.79
CA SER A 201 -24.74 -2.49 10.10
C SER A 201 -23.20 -2.35 10.15
N SER A 202 -22.69 -1.15 10.46
CA SER A 202 -21.26 -0.91 10.55
C SER A 202 -20.78 -1.08 11.97
N VAL A 203 -19.73 -1.88 12.16
CA VAL A 203 -19.09 -2.09 13.45
C VAL A 203 -17.84 -1.24 13.61
N LEU A 204 -17.52 -0.88 14.85
CA LEU A 204 -16.25 -0.28 15.25
C LEU A 204 -15.51 -1.25 16.15
N GLN A 205 -14.22 -1.36 15.92
CA GLN A 205 -13.33 -2.17 16.73
C GLN A 205 -12.85 -1.37 17.93
N VAL A 206 -13.01 -1.94 19.11
CA VAL A 206 -12.58 -1.37 20.40
C VAL A 206 -11.65 -2.36 21.09
N ILE A 207 -10.58 -1.87 21.69
CA ILE A 207 -9.67 -2.70 22.49
C ILE A 207 -10.46 -3.28 23.67
N TRP A 208 -10.27 -4.57 23.92
CA TRP A 208 -10.87 -5.26 25.05
C TRP A 208 -10.47 -4.59 26.37
N ARG A 209 -11.43 -4.40 27.23
CA ARG A 209 -11.28 -3.98 28.62
C ARG A 209 -12.12 -4.90 29.47
N ASP A 210 -11.65 -5.23 30.67
CA ASP A 210 -12.35 -6.19 31.54
C ASP A 210 -13.66 -5.59 32.08
N ASP A 211 -13.72 -4.26 32.27
CA ASP A 211 -14.96 -3.57 32.63
C ASP A 211 -15.83 -3.30 31.39
N PRO A 212 -17.06 -3.85 31.33
CA PRO A 212 -18.01 -3.58 30.26
C PRO A 212 -18.33 -2.10 30.03
N ALA A 213 -18.38 -1.31 31.12
CA ALA A 213 -18.68 0.12 31.05
C ALA A 213 -17.52 0.89 30.38
N GLU A 214 -16.29 0.49 30.62
CA GLU A 214 -15.13 1.07 29.92
C GLU A 214 -15.14 0.72 28.45
N ARG A 215 -15.54 -0.51 28.04
CA ARG A 215 -15.68 -0.89 26.64
C ARG A 215 -16.73 -0.05 25.93
N GLU A 216 -17.89 0.13 26.56
CA GLU A 216 -18.98 0.96 26.01
C GLU A 216 -18.54 2.43 25.89
N SER A 217 -17.87 2.96 26.90
CA SER A 217 -17.32 4.32 26.85
C SER A 217 -16.30 4.49 25.73
N ALA A 218 -15.40 3.52 25.54
CA ALA A 218 -14.42 3.54 24.46
C ALA A 218 -15.09 3.45 23.06
N PHE A 219 -16.16 2.67 22.93
CA PHE A 219 -16.95 2.62 21.71
C PHE A 219 -17.60 3.97 21.40
N HIS A 220 -18.22 4.62 22.39
CA HIS A 220 -18.82 5.93 22.20
C HIS A 220 -17.78 6.97 21.76
N ALA A 221 -16.59 6.97 22.36
CA ALA A 221 -15.50 7.87 21.97
C ALA A 221 -15.02 7.59 20.53
N ALA A 222 -14.85 6.33 20.16
CA ALA A 222 -14.46 5.95 18.80
C ALA A 222 -15.52 6.32 17.76
N HIS A 223 -16.80 6.17 18.10
CA HIS A 223 -17.90 6.56 17.23
C HIS A 223 -17.96 8.08 17.02
N GLU A 224 -17.82 8.84 18.09
CA GLU A 224 -17.79 10.31 18.03
C GLU A 224 -16.60 10.82 17.21
N GLN A 225 -15.43 10.23 17.42
CA GLN A 225 -14.23 10.57 16.63
C GLN A 225 -14.42 10.28 15.13
N ARG A 226 -15.10 9.20 14.79
CA ARG A 226 -15.26 8.76 13.40
C ARG A 226 -16.41 9.45 12.67
N PHE A 227 -17.52 9.70 13.36
CA PHE A 227 -18.77 10.18 12.78
C PHE A 227 -19.21 11.54 13.29
N GLY A 228 -18.49 12.13 14.25
CA GLY A 228 -18.75 13.47 14.80
C GLY A 228 -19.89 13.53 15.82
N HIS A 229 -20.50 12.39 16.21
CA HIS A 229 -21.61 12.37 17.16
C HIS A 229 -21.71 11.02 17.90
N ARG A 230 -22.45 11.04 19.00
CA ARG A 230 -22.90 9.85 19.76
C ARG A 230 -24.39 9.66 19.58
N LEU A 231 -24.83 8.41 19.63
CA LEU A 231 -26.27 8.10 19.64
C LEU A 231 -26.69 7.66 21.04
N GLY A 232 -27.93 7.98 21.42
CA GLY A 232 -28.55 7.51 22.66
C GLY A 232 -29.21 6.12 22.49
N LEU A 233 -28.61 5.24 21.70
CA LEU A 233 -29.11 3.90 21.43
C LEU A 233 -28.29 2.85 22.20
N PRO A 234 -28.88 1.70 22.53
CA PRO A 234 -28.17 0.59 23.15
C PRO A 234 -26.99 0.13 22.26
N VAL A 235 -25.88 -0.17 22.89
CA VAL A 235 -24.70 -0.71 22.22
C VAL A 235 -24.80 -2.25 22.17
N GLN A 236 -24.41 -2.83 21.05
CA GLN A 236 -24.36 -4.27 20.82
C GLN A 236 -22.92 -4.69 20.54
N GLN A 237 -22.48 -5.76 21.20
CA GLN A 237 -21.22 -6.44 20.88
C GLN A 237 -21.50 -7.49 19.80
N VAL A 238 -20.79 -7.42 18.68
CA VAL A 238 -21.10 -8.23 17.48
C VAL A 238 -20.10 -9.37 17.30
N ASN A 239 -18.80 -9.07 17.42
CA ASN A 239 -17.75 -10.05 17.25
C ASN A 239 -16.68 -9.87 18.34
N LEU A 240 -16.06 -10.97 18.72
CA LEU A 240 -14.81 -10.99 19.49
C LEU A 240 -13.67 -11.34 18.53
N ARG A 241 -12.63 -10.51 18.55
CA ARG A 241 -11.42 -10.68 17.74
C ARG A 241 -10.22 -10.84 18.65
N VAL A 242 -9.51 -11.94 18.53
CA VAL A 242 -8.26 -12.20 19.25
C VAL A 242 -7.12 -12.27 18.25
N GLN A 243 -6.07 -11.53 18.52
CA GLN A 243 -4.80 -11.59 17.79
C GLN A 243 -3.75 -12.18 18.71
N VAL A 244 -3.13 -13.26 18.27
CA VAL A 244 -1.97 -13.86 18.92
C VAL A 244 -0.77 -13.57 18.04
N LEU A 245 0.22 -12.88 18.58
CA LEU A 245 1.41 -12.44 17.87
C LEU A 245 2.63 -13.12 18.48
N ALA A 246 3.55 -13.55 17.62
CA ALA A 246 4.87 -13.96 18.06
C ALA A 246 5.80 -12.76 18.07
N ASN A 247 6.63 -12.61 19.09
CA ASN A 247 7.71 -11.64 19.05
C ASN A 247 8.59 -11.93 17.83
N SER A 248 8.68 -10.97 16.91
CA SER A 248 9.60 -11.09 15.78
C SER A 248 11.03 -10.91 16.28
N HIS A 249 11.88 -11.91 16.12
CA HIS A 249 13.31 -11.64 16.11
C HIS A 249 13.56 -10.76 14.89
N THR A 250 13.83 -9.48 15.11
CA THR A 250 14.28 -8.59 14.05
C THR A 250 15.65 -9.08 13.60
N PRO A 251 15.80 -9.67 12.41
CA PRO A 251 17.11 -10.05 11.93
C PRO A 251 17.98 -8.79 11.88
N ASP A 252 19.24 -8.91 12.28
CA ASP A 252 20.19 -7.83 12.09
C ASP A 252 20.21 -7.45 10.62
N SER A 253 19.59 -6.29 10.29
CA SER A 253 19.68 -5.76 8.95
C SER A 253 21.13 -5.37 8.72
N PRO A 254 21.85 -5.98 7.77
CA PRO A 254 23.21 -5.58 7.50
C PRO A 254 23.21 -4.09 7.18
N ALA A 255 24.01 -3.33 7.94
CA ALA A 255 24.21 -1.92 7.65
C ALA A 255 24.62 -1.80 6.18
N LEU A 256 23.80 -1.10 5.38
CA LEU A 256 24.19 -0.78 4.03
C LEU A 256 25.37 0.18 4.16
N THR A 257 26.57 -0.35 4.04
CA THR A 257 27.75 0.47 3.80
C THR A 257 27.52 1.15 2.46
N ALA A 258 27.24 2.45 2.51
CA ALA A 258 27.21 3.28 1.32
C ALA A 258 28.65 3.42 0.78
N GLU A 259 29.20 2.36 0.22
CA GLU A 259 30.27 2.56 -0.74
C GLU A 259 29.60 3.21 -1.94
N ALA A 260 29.89 4.51 -2.12
CA ALA A 260 29.55 5.19 -3.34
C ALA A 260 30.19 4.42 -4.48
N GLY A 261 29.42 3.57 -5.16
CA GLY A 261 29.86 2.87 -6.34
C GLY A 261 30.37 3.91 -7.36
N LYS A 262 31.42 3.59 -8.09
CA LYS A 262 31.81 4.44 -9.21
C LYS A 262 30.63 4.50 -10.19
N PRO A 263 30.28 5.70 -10.70
CA PRO A 263 29.23 5.82 -11.70
C PRO A 263 29.48 4.85 -12.85
N SER A 264 28.48 4.07 -13.22
CA SER A 264 28.54 3.14 -14.36
C SER A 264 28.30 3.86 -15.69
N GLY A 265 27.83 5.11 -15.64
CA GLY A 265 27.53 5.95 -16.80
C GLY A 265 26.99 7.30 -16.39
N HIS A 266 26.60 8.08 -17.38
CA HIS A 266 25.93 9.35 -17.22
C HIS A 266 24.67 9.37 -18.09
N ALA A 267 23.59 9.94 -17.58
CA ALA A 267 22.38 10.18 -18.34
C ALA A 267 21.92 11.63 -18.23
N GLN A 268 21.32 12.13 -19.30
CA GLN A 268 20.60 13.38 -19.27
C GLN A 268 19.15 13.07 -18.87
N LEU A 269 18.72 13.63 -17.75
CA LEU A 269 17.36 13.48 -17.28
C LEU A 269 16.49 14.65 -17.77
N PRO A 270 15.25 14.42 -18.17
CA PRO A 270 14.33 15.48 -18.57
C PRO A 270 14.19 16.54 -17.46
N GLY A 271 14.36 17.82 -17.82
CA GLY A 271 14.28 18.94 -16.88
C GLY A 271 15.52 19.19 -16.02
N ILE A 272 16.61 18.46 -16.27
CA ILE A 272 17.91 18.67 -15.62
C ILE A 272 18.95 19.04 -16.69
N ASP A 273 19.52 20.24 -16.60
CA ASP A 273 20.46 20.75 -17.62
C ASP A 273 21.86 20.12 -17.56
N THR A 274 22.11 19.28 -16.57
CA THR A 274 23.39 18.60 -16.38
C THR A 274 23.28 17.09 -16.49
N HIS A 275 24.33 16.44 -17.00
CA HIS A 275 24.42 14.98 -16.98
C HIS A 275 24.51 14.49 -15.53
N VAL A 276 23.64 13.55 -15.17
CA VAL A 276 23.60 12.92 -13.85
C VAL A 276 24.39 11.61 -13.91
N ALA A 277 25.25 11.38 -12.92
CA ALA A 277 25.98 10.12 -12.78
C ALA A 277 25.00 8.97 -12.42
N LEU A 278 25.13 7.84 -13.07
CA LEU A 278 24.27 6.66 -12.90
C LEU A 278 25.04 5.55 -12.19
#